data_1f4f169aefc32711323d52a3c5a6393a
#
_entry.id   1f4f169aefc32711323d52a3c5a6393a
#
_cell.length_a   1.000
_cell.length_b   1.000
_cell.length_c   1.000
_cell.angle_alpha   90.00
_cell.angle_beta   90.00
_cell.angle_gamma   90.00
#
_symmetry.space_group_name_H-M   'P 1'
#
loop_
_entity.id
_entity.type
_entity.pdbx_description
1 polymer ?
#
loop_
_entity_poly.entity_id
_entity_poly.type
_entity_poly.pdbx_seq_one_letter_code
_entity_poly.pdbx_strand_id
1 'polypeptide(L)'
;MKKLYGNIVTGAFVMRMNRFVIHAEIDGRIEICHMPNPGRMRELLFPGVKMYLVKSRNPLSRTAYRVIGVERDGEVILLDTSKCNDVAHYLVSHHLIAGWEEYSVVQREVTMGDSRFDLLLGNETTGEVFPVEVKSCTLFGEKGAMFPDAVTARGKKHVDHLGQIGQIGRAGILILVQWNRAEWFLPDFHTDIEFAKAFRVNMERIDWKVAALHWTPEFDYPDHVKLLPTSIKALDEEMGNCGDYLLILYLDKNKLVEIGTKGIMNFPQGYYVYIGSAKRNLEQRIRRHRHLRKKMHWHIDYLRQESEFIGVIPIRTKRDFEHLLAAAISDIADWEIKGFGCTDCSCKSHLFGFYENPLHIKAFTKIEENFEINILNSYFDA
;
A
#
# COMPACT_ATOMS: atom_id res chain seq x y z
N MET A 1 27.25 -8.29 14.05
CA MET A 1 25.86 -8.61 13.58
C MET A 1 25.95 -9.29 12.23
N LYS A 2 25.06 -10.24 11.94
CA LYS A 2 25.01 -10.94 10.63
C LYS A 2 24.33 -10.01 9.62
N LYS A 3 24.95 -9.80 8.45
CA LYS A 3 24.45 -8.92 7.39
C LYS A 3 23.54 -9.68 6.42
N LEU A 4 22.47 -9.05 5.98
CA LEU A 4 21.56 -9.60 4.96
C LEU A 4 22.16 -9.51 3.55
N TYR A 5 22.99 -8.49 3.31
CA TYR A 5 23.68 -8.23 2.04
C TYR A 5 25.16 -7.98 2.23
N GLY A 6 25.94 -8.23 1.14
CA GLY A 6 27.31 -7.73 1.00
C GLY A 6 27.31 -6.41 0.22
N ASN A 7 28.45 -5.84 -0.04
CA ASN A 7 28.73 -4.67 -0.89
C ASN A 7 27.53 -3.84 -1.36
N ILE A 8 27.00 -3.01 -0.46
CA ILE A 8 25.87 -2.13 -0.72
C ILE A 8 26.40 -0.85 -1.40
N VAL A 9 25.71 -0.39 -2.42
CA VAL A 9 25.92 0.91 -3.06
C VAL A 9 24.67 1.76 -2.85
N THR A 10 24.82 3.08 -2.87
CA THR A 10 23.69 4.02 -2.79
C THR A 10 23.51 4.71 -4.11
N GLY A 11 22.28 5.14 -4.38
CA GLY A 11 21.89 5.92 -5.54
C GLY A 11 20.65 6.75 -5.25
N ALA A 12 20.20 7.51 -6.23
CA ALA A 12 18.97 8.28 -6.15
C ALA A 12 17.91 7.69 -7.10
N PHE A 13 16.67 7.56 -6.62
CA PHE A 13 15.55 7.13 -7.47
C PHE A 13 15.28 8.17 -8.55
N VAL A 14 15.13 7.73 -9.80
CA VAL A 14 14.79 8.60 -10.92
C VAL A 14 13.34 8.37 -11.34
N MET A 15 13.00 7.14 -11.73
CA MET A 15 11.65 6.79 -12.17
C MET A 15 11.41 5.28 -12.14
N ARG A 16 10.15 4.90 -12.07
CA ARG A 16 9.71 3.50 -12.15
C ARG A 16 9.10 3.22 -13.52
N MET A 17 9.73 2.32 -14.28
CA MET A 17 9.27 1.95 -15.62
C MET A 17 8.12 0.95 -15.60
N ASN A 18 8.18 0.00 -14.66
CA ASN A 18 7.14 -0.99 -14.41
C ASN A 18 7.32 -1.59 -13.01
N ARG A 19 6.52 -2.60 -12.66
CA ARG A 19 6.55 -3.21 -11.31
C ARG A 19 7.92 -3.72 -10.87
N PHE A 20 8.81 -4.07 -11.82
CA PHE A 20 10.07 -4.76 -11.55
C PHE A 20 11.31 -4.01 -12.04
N VAL A 21 11.15 -2.85 -12.68
CA VAL A 21 12.24 -2.08 -13.26
C VAL A 21 12.13 -0.63 -12.87
N ILE A 22 13.22 -0.10 -12.33
CA ILE A 22 13.40 1.31 -12.03
C ILE A 22 14.67 1.84 -12.70
N HIS A 23 14.74 3.15 -12.86
CA HIS A 23 15.96 3.88 -13.10
C HIS A 23 16.44 4.53 -11.80
N ALA A 24 17.74 4.39 -11.52
CA ALA A 24 18.39 5.05 -10.40
C ALA A 24 19.67 5.73 -10.89
N GLU A 25 19.99 6.88 -10.36
CA GLU A 25 21.27 7.53 -10.55
C GLU A 25 22.30 6.97 -9.56
N ILE A 26 23.37 6.39 -10.06
CA ILE A 26 24.47 5.80 -9.28
C ILE A 26 25.77 6.35 -9.84
N ASP A 27 26.58 6.99 -9.01
CA ASP A 27 27.88 7.60 -9.41
C ASP A 27 27.74 8.52 -10.64
N GLY A 28 26.65 9.32 -10.70
CA GLY A 28 26.37 10.28 -11.78
C GLY A 28 25.89 9.63 -13.10
N ARG A 29 25.50 8.35 -13.09
CA ARG A 29 24.99 7.63 -14.25
C ARG A 29 23.61 7.04 -13.96
N ILE A 30 22.74 7.09 -14.97
CA ILE A 30 21.43 6.44 -14.89
C ILE A 30 21.59 4.96 -15.20
N GLU A 31 21.25 4.14 -14.22
CA GLU A 31 21.34 2.67 -14.29
C GLU A 31 19.96 2.04 -14.25
N ILE A 32 19.79 0.94 -15.01
CA ILE A 32 18.57 0.12 -14.99
C ILE A 32 18.69 -0.90 -13.86
N CYS A 33 17.75 -0.83 -12.90
CA CYS A 33 17.79 -1.62 -11.69
C CYS A 33 16.56 -2.53 -11.57
N HIS A 34 16.77 -3.73 -11.03
CA HIS A 34 15.67 -4.65 -10.70
C HIS A 34 15.05 -4.25 -9.36
N MET A 35 13.72 -4.08 -9.34
CA MET A 35 12.91 -3.85 -8.14
C MET A 35 12.22 -5.15 -7.74
N PRO A 36 12.63 -5.84 -6.68
CA PRO A 36 12.07 -7.15 -6.29
C PRO A 36 10.78 -7.05 -5.48
N ASN A 37 10.17 -5.87 -5.42
CA ASN A 37 8.88 -5.62 -4.77
C ASN A 37 7.85 -5.18 -5.81
N PRO A 38 6.78 -5.98 -6.06
CA PRO A 38 5.73 -5.65 -7.02
C PRO A 38 4.69 -4.65 -6.49
N GLY A 39 4.76 -4.26 -5.22
CA GLY A 39 3.87 -3.31 -4.57
C GLY A 39 3.86 -1.93 -5.23
N ARG A 40 2.89 -1.11 -4.91
CA ARG A 40 2.78 0.25 -5.49
C ARG A 40 3.88 1.17 -4.99
N MET A 41 4.14 1.19 -3.68
CA MET A 41 5.20 1.95 -3.00
C MET A 41 5.26 3.43 -3.43
N ARG A 42 4.11 4.04 -3.73
CA ARG A 42 4.04 5.44 -4.17
C ARG A 42 4.56 6.40 -3.11
N GLU A 43 4.29 6.07 -1.85
CA GLU A 43 4.71 6.80 -0.65
C GLU A 43 6.21 6.73 -0.37
N LEU A 44 6.94 5.88 -1.09
CA LEU A 44 8.39 5.66 -0.92
C LEU A 44 9.23 6.11 -2.13
N LEU A 45 8.65 6.14 -3.32
CA LEU A 45 9.40 6.28 -4.57
C LEU A 45 9.17 7.65 -5.22
N PHE A 46 9.88 8.68 -4.72
CA PHE A 46 9.91 10.02 -5.32
C PHE A 46 11.27 10.30 -5.94
N PRO A 47 11.34 11.06 -7.06
CA PRO A 47 12.61 11.45 -7.66
C PRO A 47 13.57 12.05 -6.64
N GLY A 48 14.83 11.59 -6.65
CA GLY A 48 15.88 12.02 -5.73
C GLY A 48 15.92 11.27 -4.38
N VAL A 49 14.95 10.40 -4.06
CA VAL A 49 14.98 9.60 -2.83
C VAL A 49 16.18 8.67 -2.86
N LYS A 50 16.90 8.61 -1.74
CA LYS A 50 18.07 7.75 -1.59
C LYS A 50 17.66 6.27 -1.57
N MET A 51 18.33 5.50 -2.41
CA MET A 51 18.13 4.07 -2.55
C MET A 51 19.39 3.29 -2.15
N TYR A 52 19.17 2.09 -1.67
CA TYR A 52 20.21 1.11 -1.37
C TYR A 52 20.12 -0.03 -2.37
N LEU A 53 21.25 -0.38 -2.97
CA LEU A 53 21.32 -1.34 -4.06
C LEU A 53 22.50 -2.30 -3.88
N VAL A 54 22.38 -3.47 -4.48
CA VAL A 54 23.50 -4.42 -4.63
C VAL A 54 23.73 -4.69 -6.11
N LYS A 55 24.99 -4.83 -6.50
CA LYS A 55 25.35 -5.17 -7.89
C LYS A 55 24.82 -6.56 -8.23
N SER A 56 24.28 -6.73 -9.43
CA SER A 56 23.86 -8.05 -9.92
C SER A 56 25.07 -8.99 -10.00
N ARG A 57 24.89 -10.22 -9.48
CA ARG A 57 25.94 -11.25 -9.56
C ARG A 57 26.02 -11.90 -10.94
N ASN A 58 24.93 -11.82 -11.72
CA ASN A 58 24.89 -12.37 -13.06
C ASN A 58 25.31 -11.29 -14.09
N PRO A 59 26.48 -11.43 -14.75
CA PRO A 59 26.95 -10.44 -15.72
C PRO A 59 26.06 -10.38 -16.97
N LEU A 60 25.21 -11.38 -17.22
CA LEU A 60 24.23 -11.40 -18.32
C LEU A 60 22.87 -10.83 -17.91
N SER A 61 22.74 -10.31 -16.68
CA SER A 61 21.51 -9.67 -16.22
C SER A 61 21.22 -8.41 -17.04
N ARG A 62 19.96 -8.23 -17.42
CA ARG A 62 19.48 -6.99 -18.07
C ARG A 62 19.49 -5.78 -17.13
N THR A 63 19.64 -6.00 -15.82
CA THR A 63 19.71 -4.99 -14.78
C THR A 63 21.05 -5.08 -14.08
N ALA A 64 21.79 -3.97 -14.05
CA ALA A 64 23.11 -3.91 -13.42
C ALA A 64 23.05 -4.03 -11.89
N TYR A 65 21.95 -3.56 -11.30
CA TYR A 65 21.74 -3.53 -9.87
C TYR A 65 20.36 -4.10 -9.49
N ARG A 66 20.28 -4.53 -8.22
CA ARG A 66 19.04 -4.90 -7.54
C ARG A 66 18.79 -3.93 -6.40
N VAL A 67 17.61 -3.38 -6.34
CA VAL A 67 17.18 -2.55 -5.21
C VAL A 67 16.96 -3.44 -4.00
N ILE A 68 17.49 -3.03 -2.86
CA ILE A 68 17.28 -3.71 -1.58
C ILE A 68 16.53 -2.86 -0.58
N GLY A 69 16.62 -1.52 -0.69
CA GLY A 69 15.91 -0.62 0.21
C GLY A 69 15.85 0.82 -0.28
N VAL A 70 15.14 1.62 0.46
CA VAL A 70 14.93 3.06 0.25
C VAL A 70 15.02 3.79 1.59
N GLU A 71 15.31 5.08 1.57
CA GLU A 71 15.24 5.93 2.76
C GLU A 71 13.93 6.71 2.79
N ARG A 72 13.24 6.69 3.93
CA ARG A 72 12.08 7.54 4.21
C ARG A 72 12.25 8.21 5.56
N ASP A 73 12.21 9.54 5.60
CA ASP A 73 12.28 10.36 6.82
C ASP A 73 13.47 10.01 7.74
N GLY A 74 14.63 9.68 7.11
CA GLY A 74 15.87 9.29 7.80
C GLY A 74 15.93 7.82 8.23
N GLU A 75 14.90 7.03 7.99
CA GLU A 75 14.85 5.59 8.27
C GLU A 75 15.06 4.75 7.02
N VAL A 76 15.71 3.61 7.17
CA VAL A 76 15.92 2.64 6.08
C VAL A 76 14.76 1.67 6.03
N ILE A 77 14.21 1.48 4.83
CA ILE A 77 13.09 0.56 4.55
C ILE A 77 13.61 -0.57 3.66
N LEU A 78 13.47 -1.82 4.09
CA LEU A 78 13.77 -2.98 3.25
C LEU A 78 12.68 -3.16 2.19
N LEU A 79 13.07 -3.17 0.91
CA LEU A 79 12.17 -3.39 -0.23
C LEU A 79 12.29 -4.79 -0.84
N ASP A 80 13.39 -5.50 -0.61
CA ASP A 80 13.62 -6.83 -1.19
C ASP A 80 12.77 -7.91 -0.52
N THR A 81 11.56 -8.13 -1.05
CA THR A 81 10.61 -9.12 -0.53
C THR A 81 11.14 -10.55 -0.58
N SER A 82 12.12 -10.87 -1.45
CA SER A 82 12.72 -12.21 -1.51
C SER A 82 13.52 -12.58 -0.26
N LYS A 83 13.85 -11.58 0.59
CA LYS A 83 14.58 -11.77 1.84
C LYS A 83 13.69 -11.93 3.06
N CYS A 84 12.39 -11.69 2.92
CA CYS A 84 11.46 -11.73 4.06
C CYS A 84 11.44 -13.10 4.77
N ASN A 85 11.51 -14.20 4.02
CA ASN A 85 11.56 -15.55 4.60
C ASN A 85 12.88 -15.82 5.33
N ASP A 86 14.00 -15.23 4.87
CA ASP A 86 15.29 -15.31 5.58
C ASP A 86 15.24 -14.52 6.89
N VAL A 87 14.61 -13.33 6.85
CA VAL A 87 14.40 -12.48 8.03
C VAL A 87 13.45 -13.17 9.02
N ALA A 88 12.32 -13.67 8.59
CA ALA A 88 11.36 -14.39 9.45
C ALA A 88 12.00 -15.61 10.12
N HIS A 89 12.76 -16.42 9.34
CA HIS A 89 13.51 -17.53 9.88
C HIS A 89 14.50 -17.07 10.96
N TYR A 90 15.26 -16.00 10.71
CA TYR A 90 16.20 -15.44 11.68
C TYR A 90 15.50 -15.01 12.98
N LEU A 91 14.39 -14.25 12.88
CA LEU A 91 13.66 -13.75 14.04
C LEU A 91 13.11 -14.87 14.91
N VAL A 92 12.52 -15.91 14.30
CA VAL A 92 12.02 -17.06 15.05
C VAL A 92 13.18 -17.85 15.69
N SER A 93 14.25 -18.15 14.93
CA SER A 93 15.39 -18.93 15.44
C SER A 93 16.21 -18.22 16.52
N HIS A 94 16.03 -16.89 16.69
CA HIS A 94 16.63 -16.11 17.76
C HIS A 94 15.62 -15.71 18.85
N HIS A 95 14.43 -16.33 18.84
CA HIS A 95 13.37 -16.13 19.83
C HIS A 95 12.91 -14.67 19.98
N LEU A 96 12.92 -13.91 18.87
CA LEU A 96 12.60 -12.48 18.86
C LEU A 96 11.12 -12.18 18.65
N ILE A 97 10.28 -13.18 18.40
CA ILE A 97 8.83 -13.00 18.20
C ILE A 97 8.09 -13.38 19.48
N ALA A 98 7.54 -12.39 20.17
CA ALA A 98 6.82 -12.60 21.42
C ALA A 98 5.61 -13.53 21.21
N GLY A 99 5.52 -14.58 22.09
CA GLY A 99 4.55 -15.68 22.00
C GLY A 99 4.95 -16.81 21.05
N TRP A 100 6.15 -16.75 20.44
CA TRP A 100 6.75 -17.83 19.65
C TRP A 100 8.16 -18.19 20.17
N GLU A 101 8.52 -17.81 21.37
CA GLU A 101 9.86 -18.00 21.94
C GLU A 101 10.25 -19.48 22.05
N GLU A 102 9.27 -20.37 22.25
CA GLU A 102 9.52 -21.81 22.41
C GLU A 102 9.45 -22.58 21.08
N TYR A 103 9.28 -21.87 19.94
CA TYR A 103 9.19 -22.47 18.62
C TYR A 103 10.45 -22.25 17.82
N SER A 104 10.77 -23.23 17.00
CA SER A 104 11.85 -23.17 16.00
C SER A 104 11.30 -23.44 14.60
N VAL A 105 12.05 -23.07 13.57
CA VAL A 105 11.70 -23.35 12.19
C VAL A 105 12.08 -24.78 11.86
N VAL A 106 11.11 -25.66 11.73
CA VAL A 106 11.30 -27.08 11.38
C VAL A 106 11.50 -27.26 9.88
N GLN A 107 10.75 -26.52 9.08
CA GLN A 107 10.80 -26.62 7.63
C GLN A 107 10.49 -25.26 7.00
N ARG A 108 11.14 -24.99 5.87
CA ARG A 108 10.80 -23.87 4.99
C ARG A 108 9.99 -24.40 3.80
N GLU A 109 9.04 -23.59 3.34
CA GLU A 109 8.23 -23.87 2.15
C GLU A 109 7.45 -25.19 2.25
N VAL A 110 6.55 -25.29 3.23
CA VAL A 110 5.71 -26.44 3.46
C VAL A 110 4.41 -26.38 2.64
N THR A 111 4.09 -27.47 1.92
CA THR A 111 2.83 -27.58 1.18
C THR A 111 1.78 -28.27 2.05
N MET A 112 0.63 -27.63 2.24
CA MET A 112 -0.54 -28.16 2.92
C MET A 112 -1.77 -27.90 2.05
N GLY A 113 -2.43 -28.97 1.60
CA GLY A 113 -3.52 -28.89 0.63
C GLY A 113 -3.09 -28.14 -0.62
N ASP A 114 -3.84 -27.11 -1.00
CA ASP A 114 -3.62 -26.28 -2.20
C ASP A 114 -2.73 -25.06 -1.96
N SER A 115 -2.12 -24.92 -0.80
CA SER A 115 -1.29 -23.79 -0.45
C SER A 115 0.11 -24.21 -0.04
N ARG A 116 1.08 -23.39 -0.38
CA ARG A 116 2.46 -23.49 0.07
C ARG A 116 2.74 -22.34 0.99
N PHE A 117 3.00 -22.65 2.26
CA PHE A 117 3.31 -21.69 3.31
C PHE A 117 4.83 -21.55 3.48
N ASP A 118 5.25 -20.39 3.96
CA ASP A 118 6.66 -20.00 3.99
C ASP A 118 7.47 -20.78 5.02
N LEU A 119 6.90 -21.01 6.23
CA LEU A 119 7.55 -21.70 7.33
C LEU A 119 6.62 -22.73 7.99
N LEU A 120 7.21 -23.79 8.54
CA LEU A 120 6.59 -24.66 9.54
C LEU A 120 7.33 -24.44 10.85
N LEU A 121 6.62 -23.99 11.88
CA LEU A 121 7.17 -23.86 13.23
C LEU A 121 6.85 -25.10 14.05
N GLY A 122 7.76 -25.48 14.95
CA GLY A 122 7.60 -26.59 15.86
C GLY A 122 8.11 -26.30 17.25
N ASN A 123 7.43 -26.81 18.27
CA ASN A 123 7.85 -26.79 19.67
C ASN A 123 8.29 -28.22 20.03
N GLU A 124 9.56 -28.40 20.34
CA GLU A 124 10.13 -29.73 20.65
C GLU A 124 9.59 -30.32 21.95
N THR A 125 9.17 -29.48 22.91
CA THR A 125 8.68 -29.91 24.21
C THR A 125 7.24 -30.46 24.11
N THR A 126 6.38 -29.79 23.34
CA THR A 126 4.96 -30.15 23.21
C THR A 126 4.70 -31.03 21.99
N GLY A 127 5.61 -31.06 21.01
CA GLY A 127 5.40 -31.71 19.73
C GLY A 127 4.43 -30.94 18.80
N GLU A 128 3.97 -29.76 19.20
CA GLU A 128 3.07 -28.94 18.39
C GLU A 128 3.81 -28.41 17.16
N VAL A 129 3.16 -28.49 16.00
CA VAL A 129 3.64 -27.89 14.75
C VAL A 129 2.54 -27.09 14.06
N PHE A 130 2.90 -25.95 13.44
CA PHE A 130 1.92 -25.18 12.68
C PHE A 130 2.56 -24.39 11.52
N PRO A 131 1.81 -24.18 10.41
CA PRO A 131 2.27 -23.40 9.28
C PRO A 131 2.21 -21.91 9.56
N VAL A 132 3.18 -21.18 9.00
CA VAL A 132 3.24 -19.72 9.06
C VAL A 132 3.45 -19.16 7.66
N GLU A 133 2.63 -18.19 7.30
CA GLU A 133 2.78 -17.35 6.11
C GLU A 133 3.50 -16.05 6.49
N VAL A 134 4.45 -15.62 5.67
CA VAL A 134 5.22 -14.39 5.88
C VAL A 134 4.78 -13.32 4.88
N LYS A 135 4.57 -12.10 5.34
CA LYS A 135 4.22 -10.95 4.50
C LYS A 135 5.15 -9.78 4.81
N SER A 136 5.48 -9.00 3.77
CA SER A 136 6.22 -7.74 3.91
C SER A 136 5.27 -6.57 3.76
N CYS A 137 5.27 -5.67 4.73
CA CYS A 137 4.47 -4.46 4.74
C CYS A 137 5.37 -3.24 4.55
N THR A 138 5.09 -2.47 3.50
CA THR A 138 5.82 -1.24 3.13
C THR A 138 4.90 -0.02 2.99
N LEU A 139 3.61 -0.14 3.33
CA LEU A 139 2.66 0.97 3.33
C LEU A 139 2.52 1.54 4.75
N PHE A 140 2.86 2.81 4.92
CA PHE A 140 2.89 3.49 6.22
C PHE A 140 2.30 4.90 6.14
N GLY A 141 1.64 5.33 7.22
CA GLY A 141 1.34 6.72 7.53
C GLY A 141 2.37 7.33 8.49
N GLU A 142 1.92 8.17 9.42
CA GLU A 142 2.77 8.74 10.48
C GLU A 142 3.04 7.77 11.63
N LYS A 143 2.04 6.96 11.99
CA LYS A 143 2.09 5.97 13.07
C LYS A 143 1.59 4.60 12.63
N GLY A 144 0.76 4.57 11.60
CA GLY A 144 0.09 3.35 11.14
C GLY A 144 0.83 2.63 10.05
N ALA A 145 0.73 1.29 10.05
CA ALA A 145 1.10 0.45 8.94
C ALA A 145 -0.14 -0.29 8.40
N MET A 146 -0.24 -0.43 7.09
CA MET A 146 -1.34 -1.16 6.46
C MET A 146 -0.84 -2.12 5.38
N PHE A 147 -1.53 -3.23 5.20
CA PHE A 147 -1.23 -4.25 4.19
C PHE A 147 -2.52 -4.86 3.64
N PRO A 148 -2.61 -5.19 2.35
CA PRO A 148 -1.61 -5.02 1.29
C PRO A 148 -1.68 -3.64 0.60
N ASP A 149 -0.58 -3.19 -0.01
CA ASP A 149 -0.55 -1.97 -0.82
C ASP A 149 -1.09 -2.15 -2.25
N ALA A 150 -1.51 -3.36 -2.61
CA ALA A 150 -2.16 -3.71 -3.88
C ALA A 150 -3.07 -4.93 -3.69
N VAL A 151 -4.15 -5.03 -4.49
CA VAL A 151 -5.09 -6.16 -4.42
C VAL A 151 -4.36 -7.50 -4.57
N THR A 152 -4.57 -8.42 -3.62
CA THR A 152 -3.90 -9.72 -3.55
C THR A 152 -4.87 -10.89 -3.35
N ALA A 153 -5.39 -11.43 -4.44
CA ALA A 153 -6.24 -12.63 -4.39
C ALA A 153 -5.51 -13.83 -3.76
N ARG A 154 -4.20 -13.98 -4.00
CA ARG A 154 -3.37 -15.01 -3.37
C ARG A 154 -3.25 -14.80 -1.86
N GLY A 155 -3.06 -13.55 -1.41
CA GLY A 155 -3.00 -13.22 0.01
C GLY A 155 -4.29 -13.61 0.73
N LYS A 156 -5.45 -13.24 0.17
CA LYS A 156 -6.76 -13.66 0.68
C LYS A 156 -6.88 -15.19 0.76
N LYS A 157 -6.53 -15.92 -0.32
CA LYS A 157 -6.57 -17.39 -0.33
C LYS A 157 -5.74 -18.01 0.80
N HIS A 158 -4.54 -17.47 1.08
CA HIS A 158 -3.68 -17.95 2.17
C HIS A 158 -4.32 -17.69 3.54
N VAL A 159 -4.92 -16.51 3.76
CA VAL A 159 -5.63 -16.20 5.01
C VAL A 159 -6.81 -17.14 5.22
N ASP A 160 -7.64 -17.36 4.19
CA ASP A 160 -8.79 -18.26 4.28
C ASP A 160 -8.36 -19.70 4.60
N HIS A 161 -7.29 -20.20 3.97
CA HIS A 161 -6.78 -21.54 4.21
C HIS A 161 -6.15 -21.69 5.60
N LEU A 162 -5.35 -20.73 6.05
CA LEU A 162 -4.83 -20.72 7.42
C LEU A 162 -5.95 -20.64 8.46
N GLY A 163 -7.01 -19.89 8.18
CA GLY A 163 -8.20 -19.84 9.02
C GLY A 163 -8.91 -21.20 9.14
N GLN A 164 -8.93 -22.01 8.08
CA GLN A 164 -9.43 -23.40 8.13
C GLN A 164 -8.53 -24.29 9.00
N ILE A 165 -7.21 -24.20 8.82
CA ILE A 165 -6.25 -24.93 9.65
C ILE A 165 -6.38 -24.50 11.12
N GLY A 166 -6.50 -23.22 11.39
CA GLY A 166 -6.65 -22.66 12.73
C GLY A 166 -7.93 -23.05 13.48
N GLN A 167 -8.96 -23.60 12.79
CA GLN A 167 -10.15 -24.16 13.42
C GLN A 167 -9.92 -25.53 14.09
N ILE A 168 -8.92 -26.29 13.61
CA ILE A 168 -8.65 -27.66 14.06
C ILE A 168 -7.28 -27.81 14.73
N GLY A 169 -6.47 -26.78 14.68
CA GLY A 169 -5.11 -26.73 15.22
C GLY A 169 -4.63 -25.30 15.36
N ARG A 170 -3.35 -25.07 15.08
CA ARG A 170 -2.74 -23.73 15.09
C ARG A 170 -2.27 -23.33 13.70
N ALA A 171 -2.37 -22.07 13.37
CA ALA A 171 -1.85 -21.48 12.15
C ALA A 171 -1.37 -20.06 12.45
N GLY A 172 -0.34 -19.57 11.75
CA GLY A 172 0.23 -18.26 11.99
C GLY A 172 0.40 -17.42 10.73
N ILE A 173 0.39 -16.11 10.92
CA ILE A 173 0.83 -15.14 9.91
C ILE A 173 1.81 -14.17 10.57
N LEU A 174 2.98 -14.00 9.96
CA LEU A 174 3.98 -13.02 10.37
C LEU A 174 4.04 -11.89 9.34
N ILE A 175 3.60 -10.71 9.74
CA ILE A 175 3.71 -9.50 8.93
C ILE A 175 4.95 -8.72 9.37
N LEU A 176 5.92 -8.61 8.48
CA LEU A 176 7.14 -7.84 8.69
C LEU A 176 6.90 -6.41 8.22
N VAL A 177 6.64 -5.49 9.13
CA VAL A 177 6.49 -4.06 8.86
C VAL A 177 7.91 -3.48 8.78
N GLN A 178 8.31 -3.01 7.61
CA GLN A 178 9.68 -2.61 7.31
C GLN A 178 10.05 -1.22 7.88
N TRP A 179 9.34 -0.77 8.90
CA TRP A 179 9.48 0.56 9.49
C TRP A 179 9.23 0.54 11.01
N ASN A 180 10.23 0.90 11.81
CA ASN A 180 10.19 0.81 13.26
C ASN A 180 9.32 1.89 13.95
N ARG A 181 8.98 2.97 13.24
CA ARG A 181 8.12 4.04 13.79
C ARG A 181 6.64 3.67 13.81
N ALA A 182 6.25 2.60 13.12
CA ALA A 182 4.88 2.13 13.18
C ALA A 182 4.47 1.80 14.63
N GLU A 183 3.28 2.25 15.04
CA GLU A 183 2.71 2.05 16.36
C GLU A 183 1.52 1.09 16.34
N TRP A 184 0.87 0.94 15.18
CA TRP A 184 -0.28 0.07 14.99
C TRP A 184 -0.35 -0.48 13.56
N PHE A 185 -1.16 -1.53 13.39
CA PHE A 185 -1.38 -2.16 12.09
C PHE A 185 -2.89 -2.41 11.84
N LEU A 186 -3.30 -2.21 10.58
CA LEU A 186 -4.59 -2.66 10.06
C LEU A 186 -4.42 -3.28 8.65
N PRO A 187 -5.30 -4.25 8.27
CA PRO A 187 -5.39 -4.61 6.86
C PRO A 187 -5.87 -3.40 6.04
N ASP A 188 -5.27 -3.18 4.87
CA ASP A 188 -5.66 -2.07 3.99
C ASP A 188 -7.00 -2.35 3.30
N PHE A 189 -8.06 -1.98 4.01
CA PHE A 189 -9.44 -2.11 3.51
C PHE A 189 -9.79 -1.07 2.44
N HIS A 190 -8.99 -0.02 2.26
CA HIS A 190 -9.14 0.93 1.17
C HIS A 190 -8.79 0.26 -0.16
N THR A 191 -7.64 -0.39 -0.22
CA THR A 191 -7.10 -1.04 -1.42
C THR A 191 -7.69 -2.43 -1.67
N ASP A 192 -7.71 -3.31 -0.64
CA ASP A 192 -8.17 -4.70 -0.76
C ASP A 192 -9.18 -5.06 0.35
N ILE A 193 -10.42 -4.66 0.12
CA ILE A 193 -11.52 -4.95 1.05
C ILE A 193 -11.75 -6.45 1.26
N GLU A 194 -11.48 -7.28 0.26
CA GLU A 194 -11.68 -8.74 0.37
C GLU A 194 -10.62 -9.41 1.23
N PHE A 195 -9.37 -8.93 1.16
CA PHE A 195 -8.32 -9.34 2.10
C PHE A 195 -8.66 -8.87 3.52
N ALA A 196 -9.10 -7.62 3.69
CA ALA A 196 -9.45 -7.08 5.01
C ALA A 196 -10.62 -7.84 5.66
N LYS A 197 -11.64 -8.23 4.90
CA LYS A 197 -12.72 -9.10 5.37
C LYS A 197 -12.23 -10.48 5.80
N ALA A 198 -11.35 -11.10 4.99
CA ALA A 198 -10.75 -12.39 5.33
C ALA A 198 -9.91 -12.29 6.61
N PHE A 199 -9.12 -11.21 6.75
CA PHE A 199 -8.39 -10.89 7.98
C PHE A 199 -9.33 -10.83 9.19
N ARG A 200 -10.39 -10.00 9.11
CA ARG A 200 -11.35 -9.79 10.21
C ARG A 200 -12.05 -11.08 10.64
N VAL A 201 -12.47 -11.92 9.68
CA VAL A 201 -13.14 -13.20 9.94
C VAL A 201 -12.22 -14.22 10.63
N ASN A 202 -10.93 -14.17 10.33
CA ASN A 202 -9.96 -15.15 10.81
C ASN A 202 -9.05 -14.63 11.93
N MET A 203 -9.33 -13.44 12.50
CA MET A 203 -8.50 -12.84 13.56
C MET A 203 -8.31 -13.74 14.77
N GLU A 204 -9.35 -14.46 15.19
CA GLU A 204 -9.32 -15.33 16.36
C GLU A 204 -8.85 -16.77 16.05
N ARG A 205 -8.76 -17.11 14.75
CA ARG A 205 -8.38 -18.45 14.27
C ARG A 205 -6.91 -18.56 13.91
N ILE A 206 -6.29 -17.44 13.61
CA ILE A 206 -4.89 -17.36 13.17
C ILE A 206 -4.11 -16.57 14.22
N ASP A 207 -2.94 -17.06 14.57
CA ASP A 207 -2.00 -16.33 15.43
C ASP A 207 -1.27 -15.27 14.57
N TRP A 208 -1.80 -14.05 14.61
CA TRP A 208 -1.24 -12.90 13.90
C TRP A 208 -0.10 -12.28 14.69
N LYS A 209 1.08 -12.23 14.09
CA LYS A 209 2.22 -11.46 14.59
C LYS A 209 2.55 -10.37 13.59
N VAL A 210 2.49 -9.13 14.03
CA VAL A 210 2.84 -7.96 13.21
C VAL A 210 4.06 -7.32 13.84
N ALA A 211 5.21 -7.49 13.22
CA ALA A 211 6.52 -7.13 13.73
C ALA A 211 7.08 -5.90 13.00
N ALA A 212 7.20 -4.77 13.68
CA ALA A 212 7.90 -3.60 13.16
C ALA A 212 9.41 -3.79 13.33
N LEU A 213 10.15 -3.56 12.24
CA LEU A 213 11.57 -3.82 12.12
C LEU A 213 12.35 -2.52 11.95
N HIS A 214 13.51 -2.44 12.59
CA HIS A 214 14.50 -1.41 12.37
C HIS A 214 15.61 -1.92 11.45
N TRP A 215 15.94 -1.14 10.42
CA TRP A 215 17.02 -1.45 9.49
C TRP A 215 18.13 -0.41 9.58
N THR A 216 19.37 -0.87 9.62
CA THR A 216 20.54 -0.01 9.44
C THR A 216 20.87 0.15 7.94
N PRO A 217 21.68 1.15 7.55
CA PRO A 217 22.17 1.27 6.17
C PRO A 217 22.97 0.05 5.68
N GLU A 218 23.49 -0.75 6.61
CA GLU A 218 24.23 -1.99 6.36
C GLU A 218 23.32 -3.20 6.20
N PHE A 219 22.01 -3.04 6.45
CA PHE A 219 21.01 -4.12 6.48
C PHE A 219 21.43 -5.28 7.37
N ASP A 220 21.86 -4.95 8.59
CA ASP A 220 22.04 -5.94 9.65
C ASP A 220 20.69 -6.56 10.01
N TYR A 221 20.69 -7.85 10.39
CA TYR A 221 19.47 -8.47 10.88
C TYR A 221 18.99 -7.76 12.14
N PRO A 222 17.67 -7.51 12.29
CA PRO A 222 17.13 -6.88 13.49
C PRO A 222 17.46 -7.67 14.75
N ASP A 223 17.88 -6.99 15.80
CA ASP A 223 18.20 -7.57 17.11
C ASP A 223 17.01 -7.57 18.07
N HIS A 224 15.98 -6.80 17.75
CA HIS A 224 14.71 -6.76 18.47
C HIS A 224 13.57 -6.44 17.50
N VAL A 225 12.34 -6.75 17.91
CA VAL A 225 11.12 -6.42 17.19
C VAL A 225 10.08 -5.81 18.11
N LYS A 226 9.29 -4.90 17.58
CA LYS A 226 8.13 -4.33 18.25
C LYS A 226 6.89 -4.95 17.66
N LEU A 227 6.08 -5.69 18.44
CA LEU A 227 4.79 -6.18 17.98
C LEU A 227 3.77 -5.03 17.98
N LEU A 228 3.03 -4.91 16.89
CA LEU A 228 2.04 -3.87 16.68
C LEU A 228 0.63 -4.36 17.03
N PRO A 229 -0.15 -3.56 17.76
CA PRO A 229 -1.57 -3.84 18.02
C PRO A 229 -2.42 -3.64 16.77
N THR A 230 -3.58 -4.29 16.76
CA THR A 230 -4.65 -4.15 15.77
C THR A 230 -5.96 -3.81 16.47
N SER A 231 -6.78 -2.95 15.88
CA SER A 231 -8.08 -2.54 16.45
C SER A 231 -9.25 -3.18 15.70
N ILE A 232 -9.97 -4.08 16.37
CA ILE A 232 -11.23 -4.65 15.86
C ILE A 232 -12.26 -3.53 15.66
N LYS A 233 -12.31 -2.58 16.60
CA LYS A 233 -13.23 -1.44 16.53
C LYS A 233 -13.03 -0.63 15.24
N ALA A 234 -11.78 -0.32 14.90
CA ALA A 234 -11.47 0.41 13.65
C ALA A 234 -11.96 -0.36 12.41
N LEU A 235 -11.75 -1.68 12.36
CA LEU A 235 -12.24 -2.51 11.25
C LEU A 235 -13.76 -2.51 11.16
N ASP A 236 -14.47 -2.72 12.26
CA ASP A 236 -15.94 -2.81 12.29
C ASP A 236 -16.60 -1.45 11.97
N GLU A 237 -15.96 -0.34 12.30
CA GLU A 237 -16.47 1.00 12.04
C GLU A 237 -16.13 1.52 10.64
N GLU A 238 -14.90 1.28 10.12
CA GLU A 238 -14.41 1.93 8.90
C GLU A 238 -14.46 1.05 7.65
N MET A 239 -14.49 -0.28 7.78
CA MET A 239 -14.46 -1.22 6.66
C MET A 239 -15.80 -1.33 5.93
N GLY A 240 -16.47 -0.20 5.68
CA GLY A 240 -17.78 -0.13 5.00
C GLY A 240 -17.68 -0.02 3.49
N ASN A 241 -18.81 -0.30 2.80
CA ASN A 241 -18.96 0.00 1.38
C ASN A 241 -19.51 1.44 1.19
N CYS A 242 -18.88 2.39 1.88
CA CYS A 242 -19.17 3.82 1.86
C CYS A 242 -17.87 4.60 2.03
N GLY A 243 -17.91 5.91 1.76
CA GLY A 243 -16.79 6.82 1.89
C GLY A 243 -16.62 7.73 0.70
N ASP A 244 -15.44 8.30 0.59
CA ASP A 244 -15.07 9.24 -0.46
C ASP A 244 -14.09 8.58 -1.44
N TYR A 245 -13.82 9.23 -2.56
CA TYR A 245 -12.85 8.73 -3.53
C TYR A 245 -12.24 9.86 -4.36
N LEU A 246 -10.99 9.66 -4.77
CA LEU A 246 -10.28 10.50 -5.71
C LEU A 246 -10.24 9.79 -7.06
N LEU A 247 -10.96 10.32 -8.06
CA LEU A 247 -10.95 9.81 -9.44
C LEU A 247 -9.93 10.60 -10.25
N ILE A 248 -8.96 9.91 -10.84
CA ILE A 248 -7.87 10.51 -11.59
C ILE A 248 -8.08 10.25 -13.07
N LEU A 249 -8.16 11.33 -13.85
CA LEU A 249 -8.35 11.33 -15.29
C LEU A 249 -7.20 12.08 -15.99
N TYR A 250 -6.99 11.84 -17.27
CA TYR A 250 -6.03 12.56 -18.10
C TYR A 250 -6.65 13.03 -19.42
N LEU A 251 -6.41 14.28 -19.79
CA LEU A 251 -6.73 14.85 -21.09
C LEU A 251 -5.45 15.08 -21.90
N ASP A 252 -5.38 14.51 -23.09
CA ASP A 252 -4.25 14.60 -23.99
C ASP A 252 -4.10 15.97 -24.69
N LYS A 253 -5.14 16.79 -24.65
CA LYS A 253 -5.21 18.15 -25.23
C LYS A 253 -6.33 18.96 -24.59
N ASN A 254 -6.32 20.28 -24.83
CA ASN A 254 -7.43 21.15 -24.44
C ASN A 254 -8.73 20.70 -25.12
N LYS A 255 -9.81 20.62 -24.35
CA LYS A 255 -11.15 20.22 -24.85
C LYS A 255 -12.24 21.16 -24.37
N LEU A 256 -13.18 21.42 -25.28
CA LEU A 256 -14.49 22.01 -24.95
C LEU A 256 -15.48 20.85 -24.81
N VAL A 257 -16.05 20.67 -23.63
CA VAL A 257 -16.96 19.55 -23.33
C VAL A 257 -18.29 20.11 -22.87
N GLU A 258 -19.38 19.63 -23.46
CA GLU A 258 -20.72 19.98 -23.04
C GLU A 258 -21.08 19.18 -21.77
N ILE A 259 -21.30 19.87 -20.66
CA ILE A 259 -21.56 19.27 -19.34
C ILE A 259 -23.04 19.42 -18.99
N GLY A 260 -23.89 18.66 -19.62
CA GLY A 260 -25.33 18.64 -19.34
C GLY A 260 -25.93 20.06 -19.25
N THR A 261 -26.57 20.41 -18.14
CA THR A 261 -27.19 21.74 -17.94
C THR A 261 -26.18 22.87 -17.69
N LYS A 262 -24.90 22.58 -17.49
CA LYS A 262 -23.87 23.62 -17.32
C LYS A 262 -23.37 24.20 -18.64
N GLY A 263 -23.75 23.61 -19.76
CA GLY A 263 -23.31 24.02 -21.10
C GLY A 263 -21.85 23.65 -21.37
N ILE A 264 -21.23 24.35 -22.32
CA ILE A 264 -19.87 24.10 -22.77
C ILE A 264 -18.86 24.66 -21.77
N MET A 265 -17.99 23.79 -21.28
CA MET A 265 -16.90 24.15 -20.38
C MET A 265 -15.54 23.84 -21.02
N ASN A 266 -14.54 24.67 -20.73
CA ASN A 266 -13.17 24.48 -21.22
C ASN A 266 -12.34 23.67 -20.21
N PHE A 267 -11.67 22.63 -20.69
CA PHE A 267 -10.78 21.78 -19.91
C PHE A 267 -9.37 21.81 -20.53
N PRO A 268 -8.39 22.46 -19.88
CA PRO A 268 -6.99 22.39 -20.32
C PRO A 268 -6.45 20.97 -20.41
N GLN A 269 -5.44 20.76 -21.23
CA GLN A 269 -4.64 19.51 -21.22
C GLN A 269 -4.02 19.29 -19.85
N GLY A 270 -4.04 18.05 -19.34
CA GLY A 270 -3.42 17.66 -18.08
C GLY A 270 -4.20 16.60 -17.33
N TYR A 271 -3.80 16.38 -16.10
CA TYR A 271 -4.46 15.44 -15.19
C TYR A 271 -5.55 16.15 -14.39
N TYR A 272 -6.58 15.39 -14.05
CA TYR A 272 -7.70 15.88 -13.26
C TYR A 272 -7.96 14.95 -12.09
N VAL A 273 -8.15 15.53 -10.91
CA VAL A 273 -8.59 14.83 -9.72
C VAL A 273 -10.01 15.29 -9.40
N TYR A 274 -10.95 14.36 -9.46
CA TYR A 274 -12.33 14.58 -9.05
C TYR A 274 -12.59 13.95 -7.69
N ILE A 275 -13.08 14.72 -6.75
CA ILE A 275 -13.51 14.28 -5.43
C ILE A 275 -14.98 13.92 -5.49
N GLY A 276 -15.31 12.73 -5.09
CA GLY A 276 -16.71 12.28 -5.00
C GLY A 276 -16.96 11.47 -3.74
N SER A 277 -18.21 11.48 -3.29
CA SER A 277 -18.68 10.80 -2.09
C SER A 277 -19.71 9.74 -2.42
N ALA A 278 -19.72 8.66 -1.66
CA ALA A 278 -20.71 7.59 -1.75
C ALA A 278 -21.09 7.10 -0.35
N LYS A 279 -22.19 7.61 0.19
CA LYS A 279 -22.74 7.18 1.49
C LYS A 279 -23.15 5.70 1.51
N ARG A 280 -23.31 5.09 0.33
CA ARG A 280 -23.58 3.65 0.11
C ARG A 280 -23.06 3.25 -1.27
N ASN A 281 -22.70 1.96 -1.43
CA ASN A 281 -22.32 1.37 -2.71
C ASN A 281 -21.10 2.06 -3.37
N LEU A 282 -20.08 2.38 -2.57
CA LEU A 282 -18.83 3.01 -3.04
C LEU A 282 -18.20 2.20 -4.19
N GLU A 283 -18.14 0.87 -4.06
CA GLU A 283 -17.56 0.02 -5.11
C GLU A 283 -18.32 0.09 -6.43
N GLN A 284 -19.66 0.10 -6.38
CA GLN A 284 -20.47 0.22 -7.57
C GLN A 284 -20.27 1.59 -8.25
N ARG A 285 -20.11 2.65 -7.44
CA ARG A 285 -19.83 4.00 -7.94
C ARG A 285 -18.46 4.06 -8.62
N ILE A 286 -17.43 3.53 -7.97
CA ILE A 286 -16.08 3.44 -8.54
C ILE A 286 -16.06 2.61 -9.82
N ARG A 287 -16.70 1.44 -9.81
CA ARG A 287 -16.81 0.57 -10.98
C ARG A 287 -17.49 1.31 -12.14
N ARG A 288 -18.55 2.08 -11.87
CA ARG A 288 -19.25 2.86 -12.86
C ARG A 288 -18.35 3.89 -13.55
N HIS A 289 -17.41 4.53 -12.83
CA HIS A 289 -16.45 5.49 -13.42
C HIS A 289 -15.46 4.85 -14.39
N ARG A 290 -15.18 3.56 -14.25
CA ARG A 290 -14.31 2.81 -15.19
C ARG A 290 -14.97 2.61 -16.57
N HIS A 291 -16.30 2.50 -16.61
CA HIS A 291 -17.04 2.28 -17.85
C HIS A 291 -17.29 3.58 -18.61
N LEU A 292 -17.02 3.56 -19.93
CA LEU A 292 -17.35 4.67 -20.84
C LEU A 292 -18.83 4.63 -21.23
N ARG A 293 -19.33 3.45 -21.63
CA ARG A 293 -20.72 3.29 -22.04
C ARG A 293 -21.64 3.19 -20.83
N LYS A 294 -22.26 4.31 -20.46
CA LYS A 294 -23.20 4.44 -19.34
C LYS A 294 -24.17 5.59 -19.56
N LYS A 295 -25.33 5.56 -18.91
CA LYS A 295 -26.23 6.71 -18.86
C LYS A 295 -25.56 7.83 -18.08
N MET A 296 -25.51 9.07 -18.63
CA MET A 296 -24.99 10.23 -17.94
C MET A 296 -25.83 10.55 -16.72
N HIS A 297 -25.18 10.75 -15.59
CA HIS A 297 -25.85 11.06 -14.33
C HIS A 297 -25.18 12.21 -13.60
N TRP A 298 -23.84 12.22 -13.54
CA TRP A 298 -23.03 13.26 -12.89
C TRP A 298 -22.25 14.06 -13.93
N HIS A 299 -21.89 15.29 -13.59
CA HIS A 299 -21.06 16.15 -14.44
C HIS A 299 -19.74 15.46 -14.85
N ILE A 300 -19.13 14.72 -13.96
CA ILE A 300 -17.89 13.97 -14.23
C ILE A 300 -18.06 12.88 -15.30
N ASP A 301 -19.26 12.38 -15.53
CA ASP A 301 -19.50 11.36 -16.56
C ASP A 301 -19.22 11.90 -17.96
N TYR A 302 -19.50 13.18 -18.22
CA TYR A 302 -19.22 13.84 -19.49
C TYR A 302 -17.73 14.00 -19.73
N LEU A 303 -16.99 14.50 -18.72
CA LEU A 303 -15.53 14.62 -18.81
C LEU A 303 -14.87 13.24 -18.95
N ARG A 304 -15.39 12.22 -18.26
CA ARG A 304 -14.88 10.85 -18.34
C ARG A 304 -14.94 10.25 -19.72
N GLN A 305 -15.90 10.64 -20.57
CA GLN A 305 -15.97 10.16 -21.96
C GLN A 305 -14.85 10.70 -22.83
N GLU A 306 -14.37 11.89 -22.51
CA GLU A 306 -13.36 12.61 -23.27
C GLU A 306 -11.93 12.40 -22.72
N SER A 307 -11.77 11.65 -21.62
CA SER A 307 -10.52 11.50 -20.88
C SER A 307 -10.09 10.04 -20.76
N GLU A 308 -8.80 9.83 -20.60
CA GLU A 308 -8.23 8.57 -20.16
C GLU A 308 -8.47 8.36 -18.67
N PHE A 309 -8.80 7.13 -18.26
CA PHE A 309 -8.93 6.73 -16.86
C PHE A 309 -7.56 6.31 -16.34
N ILE A 310 -6.98 7.09 -15.44
CA ILE A 310 -5.69 6.78 -14.80
C ILE A 310 -5.89 5.89 -13.59
N GLY A 311 -6.84 6.24 -12.71
CA GLY A 311 -7.07 5.46 -11.50
C GLY A 311 -8.18 6.01 -10.63
N VAL A 312 -8.39 5.33 -9.52
CA VAL A 312 -9.26 5.78 -8.44
C VAL A 312 -8.68 5.33 -7.11
N ILE A 313 -8.71 6.21 -6.13
CA ILE A 313 -8.28 5.97 -4.76
C ILE A 313 -9.53 6.00 -3.89
N PRO A 314 -9.99 4.87 -3.36
CA PRO A 314 -11.13 4.83 -2.45
C PRO A 314 -10.66 5.17 -1.02
N ILE A 315 -11.38 6.04 -0.35
CA ILE A 315 -11.21 6.37 1.06
C ILE A 315 -12.44 5.86 1.79
N ARG A 316 -12.36 4.62 2.30
CA ARG A 316 -13.47 3.98 2.99
C ARG A 316 -13.59 4.53 4.40
N THR A 317 -14.75 5.05 4.72
CA THR A 317 -15.07 5.60 6.03
C THR A 317 -16.57 5.86 6.14
N LYS A 318 -17.09 5.91 7.36
CA LYS A 318 -18.44 6.43 7.64
C LYS A 318 -18.44 7.94 7.85
N ARG A 319 -17.26 8.57 7.99
CA ARG A 319 -17.10 10.01 8.14
C ARG A 319 -17.29 10.69 6.78
N ASP A 320 -17.57 11.98 6.79
CA ASP A 320 -17.71 12.79 5.57
C ASP A 320 -16.46 13.66 5.41
N PHE A 321 -15.62 13.29 4.46
CA PHE A 321 -14.36 14.00 4.18
C PHE A 321 -14.38 14.72 2.83
N GLU A 322 -15.47 14.65 2.07
CA GLU A 322 -15.56 15.21 0.71
C GLU A 322 -15.05 16.66 0.64
N HIS A 323 -15.50 17.50 1.57
CA HIS A 323 -15.11 18.92 1.60
C HIS A 323 -13.67 19.14 2.07
N LEU A 324 -13.21 18.36 3.05
CA LEU A 324 -11.83 18.43 3.54
C LEU A 324 -10.84 17.96 2.48
N LEU A 325 -11.19 16.88 1.76
CA LEU A 325 -10.42 16.40 0.60
C LEU A 325 -10.38 17.46 -0.51
N ALA A 326 -11.52 18.10 -0.83
CA ALA A 326 -11.58 19.13 -1.84
C ALA A 326 -10.69 20.33 -1.46
N ALA A 327 -10.70 20.75 -0.20
CA ALA A 327 -9.80 21.81 0.29
C ALA A 327 -8.33 21.40 0.19
N ALA A 328 -7.95 20.22 0.68
CA ALA A 328 -6.58 19.73 0.64
C ALA A 328 -6.03 19.57 -0.80
N ILE A 329 -6.85 19.08 -1.72
CA ILE A 329 -6.47 18.97 -3.14
C ILE A 329 -6.38 20.36 -3.80
N SER A 330 -7.27 21.30 -3.44
CA SER A 330 -7.22 22.67 -3.94
C SER A 330 -5.91 23.38 -3.62
N ASP A 331 -5.33 23.09 -2.43
CA ASP A 331 -4.09 23.73 -1.97
C ASP A 331 -2.85 23.32 -2.77
N ILE A 332 -2.91 22.18 -3.46
CA ILE A 332 -1.78 21.63 -4.23
C ILE A 332 -2.02 21.59 -5.74
N ALA A 333 -3.24 21.91 -6.18
CA ALA A 333 -3.61 21.85 -7.59
C ALA A 333 -3.07 23.06 -8.37
N ASP A 334 -2.72 22.85 -9.65
CA ASP A 334 -2.29 23.92 -10.53
C ASP A 334 -3.47 24.81 -10.99
N TRP A 335 -4.67 24.24 -11.12
CA TRP A 335 -5.92 24.98 -11.41
C TRP A 335 -7.15 24.27 -10.89
N GLU A 336 -8.29 24.98 -10.83
CA GLU A 336 -9.61 24.45 -10.49
C GLU A 336 -10.63 24.66 -11.63
N ILE A 337 -11.59 23.76 -11.78
CA ILE A 337 -12.74 23.95 -12.66
C ILE A 337 -13.92 24.45 -11.83
N LYS A 338 -14.10 25.76 -11.80
CA LYS A 338 -15.08 26.47 -10.95
C LYS A 338 -16.50 25.93 -11.11
N GLY A 339 -17.17 25.71 -10.00
CA GLY A 339 -18.56 25.25 -9.97
C GLY A 339 -18.77 23.81 -10.41
N PHE A 340 -17.71 22.99 -10.56
CA PHE A 340 -17.83 21.61 -10.99
C PHE A 340 -18.02 20.67 -9.78
N GLY A 341 -19.12 19.90 -9.78
CA GLY A 341 -19.42 18.90 -8.76
C GLY A 341 -19.85 19.45 -7.38
N CYS A 342 -20.11 20.75 -7.26
CA CYS A 342 -20.44 21.43 -5.99
C CYS A 342 -21.81 22.14 -6.05
N THR A 343 -22.82 21.55 -6.63
CA THR A 343 -24.17 22.15 -6.76
C THR A 343 -24.93 22.19 -5.44
N ASP A 344 -24.56 21.35 -4.49
CA ASP A 344 -25.21 21.13 -3.19
C ASP A 344 -24.31 21.48 -1.99
N CYS A 345 -23.19 22.16 -2.24
CA CYS A 345 -22.25 22.57 -1.19
C CYS A 345 -21.63 23.95 -1.47
N SER A 346 -20.86 24.47 -0.49
CA SER A 346 -20.16 25.76 -0.56
C SER A 346 -18.75 25.69 -1.17
N CYS A 347 -18.27 24.52 -1.59
CA CYS A 347 -16.97 24.37 -2.22
C CYS A 347 -16.90 25.12 -3.55
N LYS A 348 -15.72 25.67 -3.89
CA LYS A 348 -15.51 26.32 -5.19
C LYS A 348 -15.53 25.32 -6.35
N SER A 349 -15.02 24.11 -6.11
CA SER A 349 -14.96 23.00 -7.05
C SER A 349 -14.76 21.67 -6.33
N HIS A 350 -15.11 20.57 -7.00
CA HIS A 350 -14.67 19.21 -6.68
C HIS A 350 -13.84 18.60 -7.82
N LEU A 351 -13.38 19.44 -8.76
CA LEU A 351 -12.54 19.02 -9.89
C LEU A 351 -11.32 19.93 -10.02
N PHE A 352 -10.15 19.37 -9.84
CA PHE A 352 -8.88 20.09 -9.80
C PHE A 352 -7.93 19.54 -10.87
N GLY A 353 -7.12 20.42 -11.46
CA GLY A 353 -6.21 20.08 -12.53
C GLY A 353 -4.75 20.14 -12.10
N PHE A 354 -3.92 19.31 -12.77
CA PHE A 354 -2.49 19.17 -12.54
C PHE A 354 -1.75 19.04 -13.86
N TYR A 355 -0.59 19.71 -13.98
CA TYR A 355 0.31 19.50 -15.12
C TYR A 355 0.99 18.15 -15.09
N GLU A 356 1.33 17.66 -13.90
CA GLU A 356 1.98 16.38 -13.68
C GLU A 356 1.00 15.32 -13.15
N ASN A 357 1.36 14.05 -13.30
CA ASN A 357 0.55 12.96 -12.75
C ASN A 357 0.51 13.07 -11.22
N PRO A 358 -0.65 13.31 -10.60
CA PRO A 358 -0.77 13.50 -9.15
C PRO A 358 -0.25 12.31 -8.35
N LEU A 359 -0.28 11.09 -8.90
CA LEU A 359 0.28 9.89 -8.27
C LEU A 359 1.81 9.94 -8.08
N HIS A 360 2.50 10.89 -8.71
CA HIS A 360 3.95 11.09 -8.57
C HIS A 360 4.28 12.35 -7.74
N ILE A 361 3.27 13.07 -7.26
CA ILE A 361 3.42 14.30 -6.47
C ILE A 361 3.44 13.95 -4.98
N LYS A 362 4.52 14.25 -4.27
CA LYS A 362 4.68 13.94 -2.83
C LYS A 362 3.57 14.55 -1.98
N ALA A 363 3.15 15.80 -2.28
CA ALA A 363 2.07 16.44 -1.56
C ALA A 363 0.72 15.72 -1.74
N PHE A 364 0.44 15.19 -2.94
CA PHE A 364 -0.75 14.40 -3.20
C PHE A 364 -0.75 13.08 -2.41
N THR A 365 0.37 12.37 -2.42
CA THR A 365 0.53 11.13 -1.64
C THR A 365 0.38 11.39 -0.14
N LYS A 366 0.85 12.54 0.36
CA LYS A 366 0.67 12.90 1.77
C LYS A 366 -0.81 13.14 2.13
N ILE A 367 -1.60 13.69 1.20
CA ILE A 367 -3.06 13.79 1.38
C ILE A 367 -3.68 12.39 1.41
N GLU A 368 -3.30 11.50 0.48
CA GLU A 368 -3.74 10.09 0.48
C GLU A 368 -3.44 9.44 1.84
N GLU A 369 -2.19 9.49 2.33
CA GLU A 369 -1.79 8.97 3.64
C GLU A 369 -2.63 9.53 4.80
N ASN A 370 -2.90 10.84 4.77
CA ASN A 370 -3.66 11.48 5.85
C ASN A 370 -5.09 10.95 5.93
N PHE A 371 -5.77 10.79 4.80
CA PHE A 371 -7.18 10.37 4.78
C PHE A 371 -7.37 8.85 4.75
N GLU A 372 -6.38 8.07 4.35
CA GLU A 372 -6.46 6.59 4.42
C GLU A 372 -5.90 6.04 5.74
N ILE A 373 -4.78 6.60 6.24
CA ILE A 373 -4.03 6.00 7.34
C ILE A 373 -4.10 6.86 8.61
N ASN A 374 -3.65 8.13 8.54
CA ASN A 374 -3.42 8.94 9.74
C ASN A 374 -4.69 9.26 10.52
N ILE A 375 -5.86 9.37 9.86
CA ILE A 375 -7.16 9.53 10.52
C ILE A 375 -7.51 8.37 11.47
N LEU A 376 -6.91 7.19 11.26
CA LEU A 376 -7.14 6.01 12.07
C LEU A 376 -6.33 6.00 13.37
N ASN A 377 -5.38 6.93 13.55
CA ASN A 377 -4.61 7.06 14.79
C ASN A 377 -5.54 7.17 16.02
N SER A 378 -6.69 7.85 15.89
CA SER A 378 -7.67 8.01 16.96
C SER A 378 -8.25 6.71 17.55
N TYR A 379 -8.08 5.57 16.86
CA TYR A 379 -8.46 4.25 17.37
C TYR A 379 -7.39 3.60 18.25
N PHE A 380 -6.20 4.21 18.33
CA PHE A 380 -5.02 3.71 19.03
C PHE A 380 -4.44 4.71 20.04
N ASP A 381 -4.88 5.97 20.00
CA ASP A 381 -4.55 6.99 21.00
C ASP A 381 -5.45 6.73 22.23
N ALA A 382 -4.98 5.87 23.16
CA ALA A 382 -5.65 5.55 24.44
C ALA A 382 -4.96 6.24 25.60
#